data_8a84f4f489a85e6d93a714f7ba877b26
#
_entry.id   8a84f4f489a85e6d93a714f7ba877b26
#
_cell.length_a   1.000
_cell.length_b   1.000
_cell.length_c   1.000
_cell.angle_alpha   90.00
_cell.angle_beta   90.00
_cell.angle_gamma   90.00
#
_symmetry.space_group_name_H-M   'P 1'
#
loop_
_entity.id
_entity.type
_entity.pdbx_description
1 polymer ?
#
loop_
_entity_poly.entity_id
_entity_poly.type
_entity_poly.pdbx_seq_one_letter_code
_entity_poly.pdbx_strand_id
1 'polypeptide(L)'
;RNLTLRLEGKNFIGKAKILDTTCGKQVKILMDEGLKLGVSSRAVGSLMEQEDHFLVQDDLRLSTVDIVSEPSVSEAIVENIMESKEWEYIDGHYVEITRNRIRSAVGKKNLEEAKLSALKDFLSNIKIRI
;
A
#
# COMPACT_ATOMS: atom_id res chain seq x y z
N ARG A 1 -7.27 -6.24 9.40
CA ARG A 1 -7.60 -7.53 8.78
C ARG A 1 -6.84 -7.67 7.47
N ASN A 2 -6.01 -8.72 7.32
CA ASN A 2 -5.33 -9.02 6.08
C ASN A 2 -6.33 -9.49 5.02
N LEU A 3 -6.15 -9.03 3.79
CA LEU A 3 -6.99 -9.40 2.65
C LEU A 3 -6.24 -10.31 1.69
N THR A 4 -5.00 -9.97 1.38
CA THR A 4 -4.13 -10.76 0.50
C THR A 4 -2.68 -10.69 0.97
N LEU A 5 -1.92 -11.73 0.65
CA LEU A 5 -0.46 -11.77 0.79
C LEU A 5 0.08 -12.56 -0.39
N ARG A 6 1.08 -12.05 -1.08
CA ARG A 6 1.72 -12.71 -2.22
C ARG A 6 3.23 -12.51 -2.19
N LEU A 7 3.95 -13.45 -2.75
CA LEU A 7 5.40 -13.36 -2.93
C LEU A 7 5.70 -12.81 -4.33
N GLU A 8 6.48 -11.74 -4.38
CA GLU A 8 6.98 -11.15 -5.63
C GLU A 8 8.51 -11.07 -5.57
N GLY A 9 9.17 -11.97 -6.29
CA GLY A 9 10.62 -12.09 -6.20
C GLY A 9 11.08 -12.46 -4.79
N LYS A 10 11.78 -11.55 -4.12
CA LYS A 10 12.24 -11.70 -2.72
C LYS A 10 11.34 -10.98 -1.71
N ASN A 11 10.29 -10.28 -2.17
CA ASN A 11 9.45 -9.44 -1.34
C ASN A 11 8.07 -10.06 -1.13
N PHE A 12 7.53 -9.90 0.06
CA PHE A 12 6.14 -10.19 0.38
C PHE A 12 5.31 -8.91 0.24
N ILE A 13 4.34 -8.93 -0.67
CA ILE A 13 3.40 -7.83 -0.87
C ILE A 13 2.08 -8.19 -0.20
N GLY A 14 1.65 -7.36 0.73
CA GLY A 14 0.42 -7.56 1.49
C GLY A 14 -0.59 -6.44 1.25
N LYS A 15 -1.88 -6.82 1.17
CA LYS A 15 -2.99 -5.86 1.24
C LYS A 15 -3.78 -6.14 2.51
N ALA A 16 -4.04 -5.10 3.28
CA ALA A 16 -4.79 -5.20 4.53
C ALA A 16 -5.83 -4.09 4.63
N LYS A 17 -6.96 -4.40 5.28
CA LYS A 17 -7.97 -3.40 5.63
C LYS A 17 -7.69 -2.88 7.04
N ILE A 18 -7.54 -1.56 7.17
CA ILE A 18 -7.48 -0.89 8.46
C ILE A 18 -8.91 -0.79 9.00
N LEU A 19 -9.14 -1.41 10.15
CA LEU A 19 -10.44 -1.42 10.80
C LEU A 19 -10.71 -0.07 11.49
N ASP A 20 -11.99 0.24 11.70
CA ASP A 20 -12.43 1.48 12.35
C ASP A 20 -12.39 1.39 13.89
N THR A 21 -11.25 0.95 14.41
CA THR A 21 -10.89 0.92 15.83
C THR A 21 -10.19 2.21 16.21
N THR A 22 -9.99 2.46 17.51
CA THR A 22 -9.25 3.62 18.01
C THR A 22 -7.86 3.73 17.37
N CYS A 23 -7.07 2.65 17.40
CA CYS A 23 -5.75 2.62 16.77
C CYS A 23 -5.84 2.72 15.24
N GLY A 24 -6.84 2.09 14.61
CA GLY A 24 -7.03 2.16 13.16
C GLY A 24 -7.38 3.59 12.70
N LYS A 25 -8.18 4.33 13.45
CA LYS A 25 -8.47 5.75 13.18
C LYS A 25 -7.20 6.61 13.27
N GLN A 26 -6.36 6.38 14.28
CA GLN A 26 -5.09 7.08 14.41
C GLN A 26 -4.17 6.83 13.20
N VAL A 27 -4.03 5.58 12.77
CA VAL A 27 -3.23 5.23 11.58
C VAL A 27 -3.79 5.93 10.33
N LYS A 28 -5.11 5.92 10.13
CA LYS A 28 -5.75 6.62 8.98
C LYS A 28 -5.43 8.12 9.01
N ILE A 29 -5.60 8.78 10.16
CA ILE A 29 -5.30 10.21 10.32
C ILE A 29 -3.84 10.50 9.97
N LEU A 30 -2.90 9.72 10.48
CA LEU A 30 -1.47 9.90 10.19
C LEU A 30 -1.16 9.77 8.69
N MET A 31 -1.78 8.78 8.04
CA MET A 31 -1.60 8.59 6.59
C MET A 31 -2.26 9.71 5.78
N ASP A 32 -3.43 10.19 6.19
CA ASP A 32 -4.16 11.30 5.53
C ASP A 32 -3.40 12.63 5.66
N GLU A 33 -2.67 12.84 6.78
CA GLU A 33 -1.74 13.97 6.98
C GLU A 33 -0.41 13.80 6.20
N GLY A 34 -0.25 12.73 5.44
CA GLY A 34 0.89 12.50 4.57
C GLY A 34 2.11 11.86 5.26
N LEU A 35 1.96 11.34 6.48
CA LEU A 35 3.04 10.59 7.11
C LEU A 35 3.24 9.26 6.41
N LYS A 36 4.49 8.96 6.07
CA LYS A 36 4.89 7.66 5.55
C LYS A 36 5.04 6.69 6.71
N LEU A 37 4.16 5.72 6.80
CA LEU A 37 4.24 4.63 7.75
C LEU A 37 4.84 3.41 7.07
N GLY A 38 5.51 2.56 7.85
CA GLY A 38 6.04 1.31 7.38
C GLY A 38 5.42 0.11 8.09
N VAL A 39 5.91 -1.07 7.75
CA VAL A 39 5.57 -2.31 8.42
C VAL A 39 6.82 -3.00 8.92
N SER A 40 6.71 -3.68 10.07
CA SER A 40 7.76 -4.51 10.64
C SER A 40 7.20 -5.86 11.03
N SER A 41 7.92 -6.92 10.69
CA SER A 41 7.55 -8.28 11.09
C SER A 41 8.00 -8.55 12.53
N ARG A 42 7.15 -9.22 13.31
CA ARG A 42 7.50 -9.75 14.62
C ARG A 42 7.38 -11.27 14.57
N ALA A 43 8.47 -11.92 14.92
CA ALA A 43 8.57 -13.36 14.88
C ALA A 43 9.26 -13.89 16.14
N VAL A 44 9.07 -15.17 16.42
CA VAL A 44 9.74 -15.92 17.48
C VAL A 44 10.42 -17.12 16.84
N GLY A 45 11.65 -17.39 17.22
CA GLY A 45 12.45 -18.50 16.70
C GLY A 45 13.83 -18.51 17.35
N SER A 46 14.58 -19.56 17.08
CA SER A 46 15.94 -19.73 17.56
C SER A 46 16.92 -18.98 16.66
N LEU A 47 17.96 -18.44 17.26
CA LEU A 47 19.07 -17.81 16.57
C LEU A 47 20.34 -18.64 16.80
N MET A 48 21.12 -18.86 15.77
CA MET A 48 22.45 -19.42 15.84
C MET A 48 23.46 -18.30 15.59
N GLU A 49 24.35 -18.09 16.55
CA GLU A 49 25.41 -17.10 16.40
C GLU A 49 26.47 -17.62 15.40
N GLN A 50 26.82 -16.77 14.45
CA GLN A 50 27.94 -16.94 13.53
C GLN A 50 28.89 -15.76 13.69
N GLU A 51 30.07 -15.83 13.08
CA GLU A 51 31.15 -14.86 13.29
C GLU A 51 30.73 -13.38 13.14
N ASP A 52 29.86 -13.08 12.17
CA ASP A 52 29.44 -11.71 11.80
C ASP A 52 27.95 -11.44 11.95
N HIS A 53 27.12 -12.47 12.18
CA HIS A 53 25.64 -12.32 12.16
C HIS A 53 24.94 -13.45 12.90
N PHE A 54 23.66 -13.26 13.17
CA PHE A 54 22.79 -14.30 13.70
C PHE A 54 22.02 -14.97 12.56
N LEU A 55 22.13 -16.28 12.45
CA LEU A 55 21.35 -17.08 11.52
C LEU A 55 20.04 -17.49 12.18
N VAL A 56 18.93 -17.08 11.55
CA VAL A 56 17.58 -17.50 11.97
C VAL A 56 17.38 -18.97 11.61
N GLN A 57 16.88 -19.77 12.57
CA GLN A 57 16.66 -21.19 12.38
C GLN A 57 15.28 -21.49 11.77
N ASP A 58 15.08 -22.72 11.32
CA ASP A 58 13.85 -23.19 10.65
C ASP A 58 12.60 -23.21 11.56
N ASP A 59 12.79 -23.04 12.87
CA ASP A 59 11.71 -22.95 13.85
C ASP A 59 11.05 -21.55 13.91
N LEU A 60 11.45 -20.62 13.02
CA LEU A 60 10.89 -19.28 12.95
C LEU A 60 9.37 -19.31 12.77
N ARG A 61 8.66 -18.64 13.66
CA ARG A 61 7.21 -18.44 13.58
C ARG A 61 6.89 -16.97 13.53
N LEU A 62 6.34 -16.53 12.41
CA LEU A 62 5.83 -15.17 12.27
C LEU A 62 4.59 -15.01 13.15
N SER A 63 4.64 -14.05 14.08
CA SER A 63 3.53 -13.74 15.00
C SER A 63 2.61 -12.68 14.41
N THR A 64 3.18 -11.60 13.92
CA THR A 64 2.41 -10.46 13.39
C THR A 64 3.28 -9.60 12.46
N VAL A 65 2.59 -8.72 11.74
CA VAL A 65 3.19 -7.59 11.04
C VAL A 65 2.57 -6.33 11.61
N ASP A 66 3.39 -5.48 12.19
CA ASP A 66 2.97 -4.25 12.87
C ASP A 66 3.18 -3.04 11.97
N ILE A 67 2.29 -2.05 12.07
CA ILE A 67 2.48 -0.73 11.45
C ILE A 67 3.37 0.10 12.37
N VAL A 68 4.44 0.65 11.81
CA VAL A 68 5.48 1.40 12.53
C VAL A 68 5.81 2.71 11.82
N SER A 69 6.33 3.68 12.55
CA SER A 69 6.81 4.95 11.97
C SER A 69 8.12 4.77 11.20
N GLU A 70 9.01 3.92 11.73
CA GLU A 70 10.33 3.65 11.16
C GLU A 70 10.52 2.14 10.99
N PRO A 71 10.34 1.59 9.78
CA PRO A 71 10.56 0.18 9.53
C PRO A 71 12.06 -0.13 9.45
N SER A 72 12.46 -1.34 9.91
CA SER A 72 13.85 -1.80 9.80
C SER A 72 14.30 -1.99 8.35
N VAL A 73 13.36 -2.20 7.43
CA VAL A 73 13.59 -2.29 5.98
C VAL A 73 12.99 -1.05 5.35
N SER A 74 13.81 -0.24 4.68
CA SER A 74 13.42 1.08 4.13
C SER A 74 12.32 0.98 3.08
N GLU A 75 12.24 -0.13 2.36
CA GLU A 75 11.24 -0.40 1.32
C GLU A 75 9.90 -0.91 1.87
N ALA A 76 9.85 -1.26 3.16
CA ALA A 76 8.65 -1.80 3.80
C ALA A 76 7.63 -0.68 4.15
N ILE A 77 7.24 0.10 3.16
CA ILE A 77 6.34 1.25 3.28
C ILE A 77 4.89 0.83 3.04
N VAL A 78 3.97 1.47 3.77
CA VAL A 78 2.53 1.32 3.59
C VAL A 78 2.04 2.35 2.59
N GLU A 79 1.41 1.88 1.51
CA GLU A 79 0.69 2.72 0.56
C GLU A 79 -0.79 2.77 0.92
N ASN A 80 -1.34 3.98 1.00
CA ASN A 80 -2.76 4.18 1.32
C ASN A 80 -3.61 3.96 0.07
N ILE A 81 -4.54 3.00 0.14
CA ILE A 81 -5.52 2.72 -0.91
C ILE A 81 -6.90 3.04 -0.34
N MET A 82 -7.51 4.14 -0.78
CA MET A 82 -8.86 4.51 -0.34
C MET A 82 -9.92 3.57 -0.92
N GLU A 83 -10.84 3.05 -0.09
CA GLU A 83 -11.90 2.11 -0.52
C GLU A 83 -12.84 2.69 -1.59
N SER A 84 -12.96 4.03 -1.67
CA SER A 84 -13.79 4.72 -2.66
C SER A 84 -13.17 4.83 -4.06
N LYS A 85 -11.94 4.35 -4.22
CA LYS A 85 -11.18 4.45 -5.46
C LYS A 85 -10.79 3.07 -5.95
N GLU A 86 -10.93 2.84 -7.25
CA GLU A 86 -10.37 1.63 -7.89
C GLU A 86 -8.90 1.87 -8.21
N TRP A 87 -8.05 0.96 -7.75
CA TRP A 87 -6.61 1.02 -7.93
C TRP A 87 -6.13 -0.19 -8.73
N GLU A 88 -5.25 0.04 -9.68
CA GLU A 88 -4.57 -1.00 -10.43
C GLU A 88 -3.07 -0.92 -10.14
N TYR A 89 -2.44 -2.09 -9.97
CA TYR A 89 -1.01 -2.17 -9.74
C TYR A 89 -0.28 -2.21 -11.08
N ILE A 90 0.43 -1.12 -11.42
CA ILE A 90 1.15 -0.97 -12.68
C ILE A 90 2.59 -0.57 -12.36
N ASP A 91 3.55 -1.29 -12.91
CA ASP A 91 4.99 -1.01 -12.81
C ASP A 91 5.51 -0.75 -11.38
N GLY A 92 5.05 -1.52 -10.41
CA GLY A 92 5.51 -1.41 -9.03
C GLY A 92 4.73 -0.43 -8.16
N HIS A 93 3.72 0.28 -8.68
CA HIS A 93 2.93 1.27 -7.96
C HIS A 93 1.42 1.04 -8.14
N TYR A 94 0.63 1.44 -7.14
CA TYR A 94 -0.83 1.48 -7.26
C TYR A 94 -1.27 2.78 -7.95
N VAL A 95 -1.98 2.65 -9.09
CA VAL A 95 -2.51 3.77 -9.87
C VAL A 95 -4.03 3.81 -9.72
N GLU A 96 -4.59 4.97 -9.38
CA GLU A 96 -6.04 5.17 -9.28
C GLU A 96 -6.70 5.05 -10.66
N ILE A 97 -7.68 4.16 -10.78
CA ILE A 97 -8.44 4.00 -12.02
C ILE A 97 -9.57 5.03 -12.07
N THR A 98 -9.48 5.93 -13.02
CA THR A 98 -10.51 6.98 -13.29
C THR A 98 -11.78 6.41 -13.91
N ARG A 99 -11.89 5.08 -14.07
CA ARG A 99 -13.00 4.39 -14.73
C ARG A 99 -14.38 4.73 -14.14
N ASN A 100 -14.46 4.92 -12.82
CA ASN A 100 -15.70 5.25 -12.13
C ASN A 100 -16.15 6.71 -12.35
N ARG A 101 -15.22 7.65 -12.55
CA ARG A 101 -15.55 9.04 -12.94
C ARG A 101 -16.25 9.10 -14.28
N ILE A 102 -15.79 8.30 -15.25
CA ILE A 102 -16.40 8.21 -16.58
C ILE A 102 -17.76 7.53 -16.50
N ARG A 103 -17.91 6.43 -15.73
CA ARG A 103 -19.19 5.73 -15.55
C ARG A 103 -20.24 6.59 -14.86
N SER A 104 -19.87 7.35 -13.82
CA SER A 104 -20.81 8.25 -13.14
C SER A 104 -21.21 9.46 -14.01
N ALA A 105 -20.40 9.83 -14.99
CA ALA A 105 -20.68 10.91 -15.95
C ALA A 105 -21.55 10.46 -17.13
N VAL A 106 -21.62 9.16 -17.44
CA VAL A 106 -22.48 8.61 -18.52
C VAL A 106 -23.97 8.89 -18.30
N GLY A 107 -24.40 9.03 -17.05
CA GLY A 107 -25.78 9.45 -16.70
C GLY A 107 -26.04 10.96 -16.69
N LYS A 108 -25.02 11.79 -16.93
CA LYS A 108 -25.10 13.26 -16.94
C LYS A 108 -24.73 13.77 -18.34
N LYS A 109 -25.36 14.85 -18.79
CA LYS A 109 -25.16 15.46 -20.12
C LYS A 109 -23.71 15.89 -20.45
N ASN A 110 -22.72 15.65 -19.60
CA ASN A 110 -21.34 16.16 -19.71
C ASN A 110 -20.29 15.03 -19.84
N LEU A 111 -20.61 13.95 -20.58
CA LEU A 111 -19.68 12.83 -20.80
C LEU A 111 -18.37 13.27 -21.48
N GLU A 112 -18.43 14.19 -22.42
CA GLU A 112 -17.26 14.69 -23.16
C GLU A 112 -16.33 15.52 -22.25
N GLU A 113 -16.90 16.34 -21.38
CA GLU A 113 -16.13 17.11 -20.39
C GLU A 113 -15.46 16.19 -19.36
N ALA A 114 -16.16 15.14 -18.91
CA ALA A 114 -15.59 14.14 -17.99
C ALA A 114 -14.46 13.35 -18.62
N LYS A 115 -14.58 12.96 -19.89
CA LYS A 115 -13.50 12.32 -20.65
C LYS A 115 -12.28 13.23 -20.81
N LEU A 116 -12.52 14.51 -21.15
CA LEU A 116 -11.47 15.51 -21.34
C LEU A 116 -10.74 15.80 -20.01
N SER A 117 -11.47 15.90 -18.90
CA SER A 117 -10.87 16.07 -17.57
C SER A 117 -10.03 14.86 -17.18
N ALA A 118 -10.55 13.65 -17.34
CA ALA A 118 -9.81 12.42 -17.06
C ALA A 118 -8.53 12.29 -17.90
N LEU A 119 -8.58 12.69 -19.19
CA LEU A 119 -7.42 12.70 -20.07
C LEU A 119 -6.38 13.75 -19.64
N LYS A 120 -6.82 14.95 -19.23
CA LYS A 120 -5.92 15.99 -18.72
C LYS A 120 -5.22 15.54 -17.42
N ASP A 121 -5.97 14.95 -16.50
CA ASP A 121 -5.42 14.42 -15.25
C ASP A 121 -4.40 13.29 -15.52
N PHE A 122 -4.69 12.39 -16.45
CA PHE A 122 -3.78 11.36 -16.91
C PHE A 122 -2.49 11.93 -17.53
N LEU A 123 -2.61 12.89 -18.44
CA LEU A 123 -1.45 13.54 -19.08
C LEU A 123 -0.62 14.36 -18.12
N SER A 124 -1.22 15.00 -17.10
CA SER A 124 -0.48 15.72 -16.06
C SER A 124 0.36 14.78 -15.19
N ASN A 125 -0.18 13.59 -14.89
CA ASN A 125 0.54 12.58 -14.12
C ASN A 125 1.71 11.93 -14.89
N ILE A 126 1.63 11.88 -16.23
CA ILE A 126 2.75 11.40 -17.08
C ILE A 126 3.88 12.44 -17.16
N LYS A 127 3.57 13.74 -17.17
CA LYS A 127 4.59 14.81 -17.26
C LYS A 127 5.51 14.96 -16.04
N ILE A 128 5.15 14.37 -14.92
CA ILE A 128 5.98 14.38 -13.69
C ILE A 128 7.12 13.34 -13.73
N ARG A 129 7.24 12.58 -14.83
CA ARG A 129 8.25 11.51 -15.00
C ARG A 129 9.41 11.87 -15.96
N ILE A 130 9.69 13.16 -16.18
CA ILE A 130 10.87 13.61 -16.94
C ILE A 130 11.82 14.35 -16.01
#